data_4408d9ff3e75bf0b585c1009018b3331
#
_entry.id   4408d9ff3e75bf0b585c1009018b3331
#
_cell.length_a   1.000
_cell.length_b   1.000
_cell.length_c   1.000
_cell.angle_alpha   90.00
_cell.angle_beta   90.00
_cell.angle_gamma   90.00
#
_symmetry.space_group_name_H-M   'P 1'
#
loop_
_entity.id
_entity.type
_entity.pdbx_description
1 polymer ?
#
loop_
_entity_poly.entity_id
_entity_poly.type
_entity_poly.pdbx_seq_one_letter_code
_entity_poly.pdbx_strand_id
1 'polypeptide(L)'
;SKSGIAKVTATVNGASQTVDTTFVADSSTATISSGNLTVTTDGAKADGADTNAVKAIVTDAKGNLVKDVTVTFTATNGATVITASATTDVDGIATTTLSNTTAGTAKVTATVNGNSQTVDTTFVADGGTATISAGNLTVTTDNAKANGSATNAVKAIVTDANGNPVKDAVVTFTATNGAVITTESATTDADGIATTTLSNTKAGVSAVTAKVNGNSQSVDTTFVADSSTATISSGNLTVTTDNAKA
;
A
#
# COMPACT_ATOMS: atom_id res chain seq x y z
N SER A 1 -21.72 36.04 18.72
CA SER A 1 -22.20 36.86 17.58
C SER A 1 -22.07 36.04 16.29
N LYS A 2 -23.06 36.09 15.42
CA LYS A 2 -23.04 35.46 14.11
C LYS A 2 -22.61 36.48 13.06
N SER A 3 -21.79 36.05 12.09
CA SER A 3 -21.53 36.82 10.88
C SER A 3 -22.78 36.78 9.96
N GLY A 4 -22.93 37.76 9.11
CA GLY A 4 -24.05 37.89 8.19
C GLY A 4 -24.66 39.27 8.15
N ILE A 5 -25.75 39.42 7.41
CA ILE A 5 -26.47 40.69 7.26
C ILE A 5 -27.52 40.81 8.35
N ALA A 6 -27.50 41.95 9.05
CA ALA A 6 -28.54 42.34 10.00
C ALA A 6 -29.32 43.55 9.46
N LYS A 7 -30.63 43.52 9.54
CA LYS A 7 -31.51 44.65 9.22
C LYS A 7 -31.71 45.53 10.45
N VAL A 8 -31.37 46.78 10.32
CA VAL A 8 -31.69 47.80 11.33
C VAL A 8 -32.90 48.58 10.85
N THR A 9 -33.98 48.55 11.64
CA THR A 9 -35.22 49.26 11.31
C THR A 9 -35.43 50.42 12.31
N ALA A 10 -35.60 51.62 11.77
CA ALA A 10 -36.05 52.78 12.54
C ALA A 10 -37.53 53.05 12.22
N THR A 11 -38.33 53.23 13.26
CA THR A 11 -39.75 53.51 13.12
C THR A 11 -40.11 54.81 13.87
N VAL A 12 -40.83 55.70 13.20
CA VAL A 12 -41.38 56.91 13.78
C VAL A 12 -42.81 57.12 13.27
N ASN A 13 -43.76 57.35 14.16
CA ASN A 13 -45.16 57.58 13.84
C ASN A 13 -45.76 56.50 12.86
N GLY A 14 -45.37 55.26 13.03
CA GLY A 14 -45.82 54.14 12.16
C GLY A 14 -45.12 54.00 10.82
N ALA A 15 -44.28 54.95 10.40
CA ALA A 15 -43.44 54.87 9.21
C ALA A 15 -42.10 54.24 9.55
N SER A 16 -41.69 53.20 8.81
CA SER A 16 -40.44 52.48 9.04
C SER A 16 -39.49 52.58 7.86
N GLN A 17 -38.21 52.72 8.14
CA GLN A 17 -37.11 52.61 7.18
C GLN A 17 -36.12 51.54 7.66
N THR A 18 -35.55 50.82 6.74
CA THR A 18 -34.56 49.77 7.03
C THR A 18 -33.26 50.04 6.31
N VAL A 19 -32.16 49.65 6.98
CA VAL A 19 -30.80 49.60 6.40
C VAL A 19 -30.15 48.28 6.77
N ASP A 20 -29.41 47.71 5.84
CA ASP A 20 -28.64 46.50 6.07
C ASP A 20 -27.25 46.86 6.63
N THR A 21 -26.79 46.13 7.62
CA THR A 21 -25.43 46.17 8.15
C THR A 21 -24.86 44.76 8.12
N THR A 22 -23.56 44.62 7.78
CA THR A 22 -22.89 43.34 7.67
C THR A 22 -21.92 43.14 8.83
N PHE A 23 -22.04 42.01 9.50
CA PHE A 23 -21.05 41.50 10.46
C PHE A 23 -20.19 40.46 9.77
N VAL A 24 -18.87 40.61 9.86
CA VAL A 24 -17.89 39.64 9.28
C VAL A 24 -17.32 38.76 10.38
N ALA A 25 -16.87 37.57 10.01
CA ALA A 25 -16.13 36.69 10.92
C ALA A 25 -14.78 37.32 11.30
N ASP A 26 -14.32 37.02 12.51
CA ASP A 26 -13.04 37.54 13.01
C ASP A 26 -11.87 36.67 12.56
N SER A 27 -11.20 37.08 11.48
CA SER A 27 -10.05 36.38 10.93
C SER A 27 -8.84 36.28 11.86
N SER A 28 -8.75 37.20 12.87
CA SER A 28 -7.64 37.17 13.85
C SER A 28 -7.73 35.99 14.82
N THR A 29 -8.94 35.46 15.02
CA THR A 29 -9.22 34.29 15.87
C THR A 29 -9.47 33.01 15.05
N ALA A 30 -9.20 33.06 13.74
CA ALA A 30 -9.42 31.92 12.83
C ALA A 30 -8.62 30.67 13.24
N THR A 31 -9.28 29.54 13.29
CA THR A 31 -8.71 28.26 13.65
C THR A 31 -9.38 27.10 12.88
N ILE A 32 -8.72 25.95 12.83
CA ILE A 32 -9.30 24.68 12.38
C ILE A 32 -9.62 23.87 13.64
N SER A 33 -10.88 23.68 13.97
CA SER A 33 -11.30 22.90 15.13
C SER A 33 -11.13 21.40 14.90
N SER A 34 -11.10 20.61 15.98
CA SER A 34 -11.09 19.15 15.90
C SER A 34 -12.30 18.65 15.07
N GLY A 35 -12.04 17.79 14.07
CA GLY A 35 -13.04 17.30 13.11
C GLY A 35 -13.26 18.19 11.89
N ASN A 36 -12.68 19.40 11.85
CA ASN A 36 -12.76 20.30 10.70
C ASN A 36 -11.64 20.11 9.67
N LEU A 37 -10.67 19.23 9.93
CA LEU A 37 -9.71 18.74 8.95
C LEU A 37 -10.09 17.29 8.59
N THR A 38 -10.45 17.07 7.34
CA THR A 38 -10.99 15.78 6.88
C THR A 38 -10.36 15.35 5.57
N VAL A 39 -10.14 14.02 5.42
CA VAL A 39 -9.79 13.40 4.15
C VAL A 39 -11.07 13.27 3.33
N THR A 40 -11.04 13.73 2.08
CA THR A 40 -12.17 13.66 1.14
C THR A 40 -11.95 12.64 0.04
N THR A 41 -10.69 12.29 -0.25
CA THR A 41 -10.28 11.19 -1.12
C THR A 41 -9.10 10.48 -0.46
N ASP A 42 -9.20 9.14 -0.32
CA ASP A 42 -8.20 8.30 0.33
C ASP A 42 -7.90 7.07 -0.51
N GLY A 43 -6.78 6.40 -0.25
CA GLY A 43 -6.40 5.17 -0.92
C GLY A 43 -5.86 5.37 -2.35
N ALA A 44 -5.36 6.55 -2.69
CA ALA A 44 -4.69 6.79 -3.97
C ALA A 44 -3.47 5.87 -4.11
N LYS A 45 -3.15 5.47 -5.33
CA LYS A 45 -1.97 4.66 -5.63
C LYS A 45 -0.69 5.46 -5.34
N ALA A 46 0.29 4.76 -4.80
CA ALA A 46 1.64 5.30 -4.58
C ALA A 46 2.46 5.29 -5.88
N ASP A 47 1.93 5.90 -6.94
CA ASP A 47 2.54 6.00 -8.27
C ASP A 47 3.10 7.40 -8.61
N GLY A 48 2.91 8.36 -7.67
CA GLY A 48 3.32 9.75 -7.82
C GLY A 48 2.33 10.60 -8.62
N ALA A 49 1.29 10.02 -9.23
CA ALA A 49 0.31 10.69 -10.08
C ALA A 49 -1.09 10.73 -9.45
N ASP A 50 -1.57 9.59 -8.93
CA ASP A 50 -2.85 9.52 -8.21
C ASP A 50 -2.80 10.36 -6.94
N THR A 51 -3.93 10.97 -6.56
CA THR A 51 -3.95 11.92 -5.44
C THR A 51 -4.99 11.58 -4.40
N ASN A 52 -4.61 11.70 -3.14
CA ASN A 52 -5.52 11.88 -2.02
C ASN A 52 -5.91 13.36 -1.89
N ALA A 53 -7.04 13.65 -1.24
CA ALA A 53 -7.53 15.01 -1.05
C ALA A 53 -7.92 15.26 0.40
N VAL A 54 -7.61 16.48 0.88
CA VAL A 54 -7.88 16.95 2.24
C VAL A 54 -8.59 18.29 2.20
N LYS A 55 -9.57 18.45 3.10
CA LYS A 55 -10.37 19.65 3.28
C LYS A 55 -10.24 20.16 4.72
N ALA A 56 -9.93 21.45 4.86
CA ALA A 56 -9.98 22.19 6.13
C ALA A 56 -11.16 23.15 6.13
N ILE A 57 -11.90 23.23 7.23
CA ILE A 57 -12.92 24.23 7.48
C ILE A 57 -12.41 25.16 8.58
N VAL A 58 -12.34 26.45 8.28
CA VAL A 58 -11.82 27.47 9.18
C VAL A 58 -12.96 28.27 9.78
N THR A 59 -12.96 28.39 11.12
CA THR A 59 -13.94 29.16 11.87
C THR A 59 -13.26 30.15 12.85
N ASP A 60 -13.94 31.24 13.18
CA ASP A 60 -13.51 32.13 14.25
C ASP A 60 -13.84 31.55 15.64
N ALA A 61 -13.47 32.24 16.72
CA ALA A 61 -13.72 31.83 18.09
C ALA A 61 -15.24 31.73 18.44
N LYS A 62 -16.13 32.24 17.60
CA LYS A 62 -17.59 32.18 17.75
C LYS A 62 -18.23 31.11 16.83
N GLY A 63 -17.43 30.39 16.05
CA GLY A 63 -17.88 29.36 15.09
C GLY A 63 -18.39 29.95 13.77
N ASN A 64 -18.12 31.20 13.44
CA ASN A 64 -18.44 31.74 12.13
C ASN A 64 -17.38 31.29 11.10
N LEU A 65 -17.84 30.91 9.91
CA LEU A 65 -16.95 30.55 8.80
C LEU A 65 -16.11 31.74 8.37
N VAL A 66 -14.78 31.54 8.25
CA VAL A 66 -13.83 32.63 7.94
C VAL A 66 -13.34 32.44 6.52
N LYS A 67 -13.70 33.34 5.62
CA LYS A 67 -13.19 33.42 4.24
C LYS A 67 -11.90 34.24 4.15
N ASP A 68 -11.22 34.09 3.02
CA ASP A 68 -10.05 34.89 2.62
C ASP A 68 -8.85 34.77 3.60
N VAL A 69 -8.76 33.67 4.38
CA VAL A 69 -7.59 33.37 5.22
C VAL A 69 -6.76 32.25 4.58
N THR A 70 -5.44 32.35 4.75
CA THR A 70 -4.51 31.37 4.21
C THR A 70 -4.35 30.21 5.17
N VAL A 71 -4.54 28.97 4.64
CA VAL A 71 -4.22 27.72 5.30
C VAL A 71 -2.98 27.12 4.62
N THR A 72 -1.97 26.75 5.41
CA THR A 72 -0.80 26.05 4.91
C THR A 72 -0.92 24.55 5.22
N PHE A 73 -0.52 23.73 4.26
CA PHE A 73 -0.55 22.26 4.34
C PHE A 73 0.85 21.69 4.23
N THR A 74 1.16 20.71 5.09
CA THR A 74 2.36 19.87 5.01
C THR A 74 1.99 18.42 5.17
N ALA A 75 2.85 17.51 4.72
CA ALA A 75 2.64 16.07 4.85
C ALA A 75 3.93 15.33 5.22
N THR A 76 3.79 14.14 5.82
CA THR A 76 4.88 13.22 6.15
C THR A 76 4.97 12.08 5.12
N ASN A 77 5.85 11.11 5.38
CA ASN A 77 6.06 9.91 4.56
C ASN A 77 6.46 10.21 3.10
N GLY A 78 7.12 11.33 2.84
CA GLY A 78 7.54 11.72 1.48
C GLY A 78 6.41 12.19 0.56
N ALA A 79 5.17 12.34 1.07
CA ALA A 79 4.06 12.80 0.26
C ALA A 79 4.26 14.26 -0.19
N THR A 80 4.00 14.50 -1.47
CA THR A 80 4.07 15.83 -2.09
C THR A 80 2.72 16.51 -2.01
N VAL A 81 2.64 17.62 -1.27
CA VAL A 81 1.44 18.46 -1.22
C VAL A 81 1.42 19.37 -2.45
N ILE A 82 0.39 19.23 -3.30
CA ILE A 82 0.31 19.96 -4.60
C ILE A 82 -0.02 21.43 -4.37
N THR A 83 -0.95 21.71 -3.45
CA THR A 83 -1.29 23.10 -3.04
C THR A 83 -0.90 23.28 -1.59
N ALA A 84 0.37 23.64 -1.35
CA ALA A 84 0.91 23.82 -0.01
C ALA A 84 0.29 25.01 0.75
N SER A 85 -0.38 25.94 0.05
CA SER A 85 -1.03 27.11 0.63
C SER A 85 -2.31 27.39 -0.16
N ALA A 86 -3.46 27.36 0.53
CA ALA A 86 -4.77 27.62 -0.05
C ALA A 86 -5.51 28.69 0.75
N THR A 87 -6.25 29.56 0.07
CA THR A 87 -7.11 30.59 0.72
C THR A 87 -8.51 30.03 0.90
N THR A 88 -9.12 30.25 2.05
CA THR A 88 -10.49 29.82 2.32
C THR A 88 -11.51 30.56 1.45
N ASP A 89 -12.49 29.82 0.96
CA ASP A 89 -13.63 30.34 0.21
C ASP A 89 -14.71 30.98 1.14
N VAL A 90 -15.88 31.28 0.56
CA VAL A 90 -17.01 31.88 1.29
C VAL A 90 -17.58 30.99 2.39
N ASP A 91 -17.39 29.68 2.27
CA ASP A 91 -17.78 28.65 3.24
C ASP A 91 -16.64 28.32 4.24
N GLY A 92 -15.58 29.13 4.26
CA GLY A 92 -14.41 28.94 5.12
C GLY A 92 -13.59 27.71 4.76
N ILE A 93 -13.71 27.18 3.53
CA ILE A 93 -13.09 25.93 3.10
C ILE A 93 -11.78 26.20 2.36
N ALA A 94 -10.71 25.51 2.77
CA ALA A 94 -9.47 25.37 2.03
C ALA A 94 -9.20 23.89 1.73
N THR A 95 -8.78 23.56 0.51
CA THR A 95 -8.50 22.20 0.07
C THR A 95 -7.09 22.04 -0.47
N THR A 96 -6.54 20.85 -0.35
CA THR A 96 -5.32 20.45 -1.04
C THR A 96 -5.43 19.00 -1.52
N THR A 97 -4.60 18.67 -2.50
CA THR A 97 -4.34 17.30 -2.93
C THR A 97 -2.87 16.96 -2.68
N LEU A 98 -2.60 15.67 -2.54
CA LEU A 98 -1.24 15.18 -2.34
C LEU A 98 -1.05 13.85 -3.05
N SER A 99 0.14 13.66 -3.64
CA SER A 99 0.58 12.41 -4.26
C SER A 99 1.77 11.82 -3.51
N ASN A 100 2.02 10.52 -3.71
CA ASN A 100 3.19 9.86 -3.13
C ASN A 100 3.67 8.72 -4.05
N THR A 101 4.96 8.38 -3.96
CA THR A 101 5.54 7.16 -4.53
C THR A 101 5.78 6.07 -3.48
N THR A 102 5.56 6.39 -2.20
CA THR A 102 5.71 5.47 -1.08
C THR A 102 4.33 5.12 -0.51
N ALA A 103 3.98 3.84 -0.52
CA ALA A 103 2.75 3.35 0.10
C ALA A 103 2.81 3.49 1.63
N GLY A 104 1.65 3.60 2.25
CA GLY A 104 1.53 3.74 3.69
C GLY A 104 0.83 5.04 4.11
N THR A 105 0.80 5.29 5.41
CA THR A 105 0.10 6.43 6.00
C THR A 105 0.94 7.70 5.92
N ALA A 106 0.37 8.75 5.37
CA ALA A 106 0.90 10.12 5.42
C ALA A 106 0.04 10.95 6.37
N LYS A 107 0.68 11.63 7.32
CA LYS A 107 0.02 12.58 8.22
C LYS A 107 0.03 13.96 7.57
N VAL A 108 -1.17 14.51 7.30
CA VAL A 108 -1.34 15.86 6.78
C VAL A 108 -1.57 16.82 7.94
N THR A 109 -0.85 17.92 7.95
CA THR A 109 -1.00 19.02 8.91
C THR A 109 -1.50 20.25 8.18
N ALA A 110 -2.62 20.82 8.63
CA ALA A 110 -3.14 22.10 8.18
C ALA A 110 -2.95 23.15 9.29
N THR A 111 -2.43 24.32 8.94
CA THR A 111 -2.11 25.40 9.89
C THR A 111 -2.74 26.71 9.44
N VAL A 112 -3.39 27.41 10.36
CA VAL A 112 -3.91 28.78 10.20
C VAL A 112 -3.61 29.58 11.48
N ASN A 113 -3.11 30.82 11.36
CA ASN A 113 -2.75 31.70 12.49
C ASN A 113 -1.87 31.00 13.54
N GLY A 114 -0.98 30.09 13.14
CA GLY A 114 -0.12 29.33 14.06
C GLY A 114 -0.80 28.12 14.75
N ASN A 115 -2.10 27.93 14.60
CA ASN A 115 -2.83 26.77 15.13
C ASN A 115 -2.88 25.67 14.08
N SER A 116 -2.60 24.42 14.48
CA SER A 116 -2.51 23.27 13.57
C SER A 116 -3.48 22.16 13.96
N GLN A 117 -4.00 21.49 12.94
CA GLN A 117 -4.70 20.21 13.05
C GLN A 117 -4.06 19.17 12.13
N THR A 118 -4.22 17.89 12.47
CA THR A 118 -3.67 16.78 11.68
C THR A 118 -4.75 15.78 11.32
N VAL A 119 -4.58 15.13 10.17
CA VAL A 119 -5.37 13.99 9.72
C VAL A 119 -4.46 13.01 8.98
N ASP A 120 -4.72 11.72 9.11
CA ASP A 120 -3.98 10.68 8.42
C ASP A 120 -4.72 10.31 7.12
N THR A 121 -3.96 10.11 6.04
CA THR A 121 -4.41 9.59 4.74
C THR A 121 -3.47 8.47 4.29
N THR A 122 -3.97 7.51 3.51
CA THR A 122 -3.22 6.30 3.16
C THR A 122 -2.99 6.23 1.66
N PHE A 123 -1.77 5.93 1.24
CA PHE A 123 -1.43 5.55 -0.12
C PHE A 123 -1.26 4.04 -0.19
N VAL A 124 -1.76 3.43 -1.27
CA VAL A 124 -1.66 1.98 -1.51
C VAL A 124 -0.66 1.67 -2.62
N ALA A 125 -0.02 0.51 -2.58
CA ALA A 125 0.83 0.06 -3.67
C ALA A 125 0.03 -0.07 -4.98
N ASP A 126 0.64 0.24 -6.13
CA ASP A 126 -0.02 0.07 -7.43
C ASP A 126 0.00 -1.40 -7.88
N GLY A 127 -1.05 -2.15 -7.57
CA GLY A 127 -1.20 -3.53 -7.99
C GLY A 127 -1.16 -3.75 -9.52
N GLY A 128 -1.43 -2.70 -10.32
CA GLY A 128 -1.34 -2.77 -11.78
C GLY A 128 0.08 -2.93 -12.31
N THR A 129 1.07 -2.46 -11.56
CA THR A 129 2.50 -2.58 -11.89
C THR A 129 3.21 -3.69 -11.11
N ALA A 130 2.45 -4.50 -10.36
CA ALA A 130 2.99 -5.56 -9.51
C ALA A 130 3.87 -6.56 -10.28
N THR A 131 5.06 -6.83 -9.76
CA THR A 131 6.04 -7.75 -10.33
C THR A 131 6.85 -8.47 -9.26
N ILE A 132 7.48 -9.58 -9.63
CA ILE A 132 8.52 -10.25 -8.84
C ILE A 132 9.84 -9.89 -9.49
N SER A 133 10.64 -9.06 -8.84
CA SER A 133 11.97 -8.64 -9.35
C SER A 133 12.99 -9.77 -9.20
N ALA A 134 14.10 -9.68 -9.95
CA ALA A 134 15.23 -10.61 -9.80
C ALA A 134 15.72 -10.61 -8.34
N GLY A 135 15.84 -11.82 -7.74
CA GLY A 135 16.20 -12.00 -6.33
C GLY A 135 15.02 -12.01 -5.34
N ASN A 136 13.82 -11.64 -5.80
CA ASN A 136 12.60 -11.68 -4.97
C ASN A 136 11.87 -13.03 -5.02
N LEU A 137 12.32 -13.98 -5.83
CA LEU A 137 11.91 -15.38 -5.77
C LEU A 137 13.05 -16.19 -5.17
N THR A 138 12.84 -16.76 -3.99
CA THR A 138 13.90 -17.43 -3.22
C THR A 138 13.45 -18.79 -2.70
N VAL A 139 14.37 -19.76 -2.66
CA VAL A 139 14.19 -21.03 -1.98
C VAL A 139 14.42 -20.82 -0.49
N THR A 140 13.46 -21.20 0.34
CA THR A 140 13.53 -21.07 1.80
C THR A 140 13.80 -22.39 2.49
N THR A 141 13.47 -23.52 1.82
CA THR A 141 13.83 -24.89 2.23
C THR A 141 14.25 -25.65 1.00
N ASP A 142 15.41 -26.31 1.04
CA ASP A 142 16.00 -27.05 -0.07
C ASP A 142 16.48 -28.45 0.36
N ASN A 143 16.83 -29.29 -0.61
CA ASN A 143 17.36 -30.64 -0.43
C ASN A 143 16.41 -31.60 0.30
N ALA A 144 15.10 -31.44 0.11
CA ALA A 144 14.13 -32.41 0.59
C ALA A 144 14.33 -33.77 -0.09
N LYS A 145 14.06 -34.87 0.65
CA LYS A 145 14.10 -36.21 0.10
C LYS A 145 13.06 -36.41 -0.99
N ALA A 146 13.46 -37.04 -2.08
CA ALA A 146 12.58 -37.37 -3.21
C ALA A 146 11.70 -38.61 -2.88
N ASN A 147 10.87 -38.49 -1.83
CA ASN A 147 9.99 -39.57 -1.35
C ASN A 147 8.50 -39.24 -1.48
N GLY A 148 8.17 -38.10 -2.14
CA GLY A 148 6.80 -37.62 -2.35
C GLY A 148 6.14 -36.96 -1.15
N SER A 149 6.79 -36.95 0.03
CA SER A 149 6.25 -36.39 1.28
C SER A 149 7.06 -35.21 1.80
N ALA A 150 8.40 -35.31 1.77
CA ALA A 150 9.28 -34.22 2.17
C ALA A 150 9.17 -33.06 1.17
N THR A 151 9.17 -31.83 1.68
CA THR A 151 8.92 -30.65 0.84
C THR A 151 10.08 -29.65 0.86
N ASN A 152 10.37 -29.11 -0.31
CA ASN A 152 11.06 -27.85 -0.46
C ASN A 152 10.07 -26.69 -0.36
N ALA A 153 10.54 -25.47 -0.08
CA ALA A 153 9.70 -24.30 0.05
C ALA A 153 10.27 -23.10 -0.71
N VAL A 154 9.39 -22.33 -1.32
CA VAL A 154 9.74 -21.15 -2.12
C VAL A 154 8.91 -19.94 -1.64
N LYS A 155 9.55 -18.77 -1.60
CA LYS A 155 8.96 -17.48 -1.26
C LYS A 155 9.12 -16.52 -2.42
N ALA A 156 8.02 -15.88 -2.84
CA ALA A 156 8.00 -14.75 -3.76
C ALA A 156 7.67 -13.47 -2.99
N ILE A 157 8.36 -12.37 -3.30
CA ILE A 157 8.03 -11.02 -2.84
C ILE A 157 7.58 -10.22 -4.07
N VAL A 158 6.37 -9.68 -3.98
CA VAL A 158 5.74 -8.88 -5.03
C VAL A 158 5.81 -7.42 -4.65
N THR A 159 6.36 -6.59 -5.54
CA THR A 159 6.43 -5.14 -5.38
C THR A 159 5.85 -4.44 -6.59
N ASP A 160 5.37 -3.20 -6.42
CA ASP A 160 5.03 -2.33 -7.54
C ASP A 160 6.29 -1.71 -8.20
N ALA A 161 6.08 -0.85 -9.20
CA ALA A 161 7.18 -0.18 -9.92
C ALA A 161 8.02 0.76 -9.03
N ASN A 162 7.49 1.22 -7.90
CA ASN A 162 8.18 2.08 -6.93
C ASN A 162 8.82 1.29 -5.78
N GLY A 163 8.68 -0.06 -5.79
CA GLY A 163 9.24 -0.94 -4.76
C GLY A 163 8.34 -1.13 -3.54
N ASN A 164 7.10 -0.64 -3.56
CA ASN A 164 6.16 -0.86 -2.46
C ASN A 164 5.65 -2.31 -2.47
N PRO A 165 5.59 -3.00 -1.33
CA PRO A 165 5.00 -4.33 -1.23
C PRO A 165 3.53 -4.31 -1.67
N VAL A 166 3.17 -5.21 -2.59
CA VAL A 166 1.78 -5.30 -3.08
C VAL A 166 1.05 -6.40 -2.33
N LYS A 167 0.09 -5.98 -1.50
CA LYS A 167 -0.82 -6.88 -0.79
C LYS A 167 -1.92 -7.38 -1.74
N ASP A 168 -2.46 -8.57 -1.44
CA ASP A 168 -3.59 -9.20 -2.13
C ASP A 168 -3.34 -9.48 -3.63
N ALA A 169 -2.07 -9.49 -4.09
CA ALA A 169 -1.69 -9.91 -5.42
C ALA A 169 -1.74 -11.45 -5.54
N VAL A 170 -2.31 -11.94 -6.63
CA VAL A 170 -2.36 -13.39 -6.90
C VAL A 170 -1.08 -13.82 -7.61
N VAL A 171 -0.31 -14.70 -6.97
CA VAL A 171 0.90 -15.34 -7.52
C VAL A 171 0.58 -16.77 -7.87
N THR A 172 0.85 -17.16 -9.12
CA THR A 172 0.74 -18.55 -9.57
C THR A 172 2.12 -19.21 -9.63
N PHE A 173 2.20 -20.46 -9.16
CA PHE A 173 3.44 -21.24 -9.12
C PHE A 173 3.33 -22.47 -10.03
N THR A 174 4.40 -22.75 -10.75
CA THR A 174 4.58 -23.99 -11.52
C THR A 174 5.95 -24.57 -11.26
N ALA A 175 6.12 -25.88 -11.44
CA ALA A 175 7.42 -26.55 -11.25
C ALA A 175 7.70 -27.56 -12.36
N THR A 176 8.99 -27.83 -12.60
CA THR A 176 9.48 -28.81 -13.55
C THR A 176 9.85 -30.13 -12.87
N ASN A 177 10.38 -31.12 -13.66
CA ASN A 177 10.87 -32.41 -13.19
C ASN A 177 9.83 -33.28 -12.47
N GLY A 178 8.52 -33.03 -12.68
CA GLY A 178 7.44 -33.78 -12.03
C GLY A 178 7.23 -33.44 -10.55
N ALA A 179 7.80 -32.32 -10.05
CA ALA A 179 7.52 -31.82 -8.72
C ALA A 179 6.06 -31.38 -8.61
N VAL A 180 5.42 -31.74 -7.50
CA VAL A 180 4.03 -31.41 -7.19
C VAL A 180 4.00 -30.23 -6.24
N ILE A 181 3.37 -29.12 -6.68
CA ILE A 181 3.19 -27.91 -5.88
C ILE A 181 1.94 -28.07 -4.99
N THR A 182 2.06 -27.72 -3.71
CA THR A 182 0.97 -27.82 -2.75
C THR A 182 -0.05 -26.70 -2.93
N THR A 183 0.41 -25.47 -3.21
CA THR A 183 -0.42 -24.29 -3.44
C THR A 183 -0.02 -23.65 -4.76
N GLU A 184 -0.77 -23.98 -5.82
CA GLU A 184 -0.49 -23.46 -7.19
C GLU A 184 -0.81 -21.97 -7.33
N SER A 185 -1.68 -21.44 -6.48
CA SER A 185 -2.06 -20.03 -6.46
C SER A 185 -2.11 -19.53 -5.02
N ALA A 186 -1.31 -18.54 -4.68
CA ALA A 186 -1.26 -17.91 -3.36
C ALA A 186 -1.46 -16.40 -3.48
N THR A 187 -2.13 -15.81 -2.50
CA THR A 187 -2.32 -14.36 -2.39
C THR A 187 -1.26 -13.78 -1.49
N THR A 188 -0.68 -12.65 -1.87
CA THR A 188 0.34 -11.96 -1.06
C THR A 188 -0.24 -11.35 0.21
N ASP A 189 0.53 -11.40 1.29
CA ASP A 189 0.23 -10.73 2.56
C ASP A 189 0.55 -9.21 2.53
N ALA A 190 0.51 -8.55 3.70
CA ALA A 190 0.79 -7.12 3.84
C ALA A 190 2.23 -6.73 3.44
N ASP A 191 3.17 -7.67 3.53
CA ASP A 191 4.57 -7.49 3.14
C ASP A 191 4.82 -7.87 1.67
N GLY A 192 3.78 -8.14 0.89
CA GLY A 192 3.85 -8.56 -0.50
C GLY A 192 4.34 -10.00 -0.67
N ILE A 193 4.28 -10.85 0.37
CA ILE A 193 4.85 -12.19 0.37
C ILE A 193 3.81 -13.25 -0.01
N ALA A 194 4.14 -14.10 -0.98
CA ALA A 194 3.45 -15.34 -1.30
C ALA A 194 4.41 -16.52 -1.17
N THR A 195 3.95 -17.64 -0.61
CA THR A 195 4.75 -18.85 -0.40
C THR A 195 4.07 -20.07 -0.96
N THR A 196 4.86 -21.06 -1.35
CA THR A 196 4.40 -22.40 -1.67
C THR A 196 5.40 -23.45 -1.25
N THR A 197 4.94 -24.69 -1.13
CA THR A 197 5.80 -25.88 -0.94
C THR A 197 5.64 -26.83 -2.11
N LEU A 198 6.63 -27.66 -2.34
CA LEU A 198 6.59 -28.66 -3.39
C LEU A 198 7.29 -29.94 -2.93
N SER A 199 6.78 -31.09 -3.35
CA SER A 199 7.37 -32.42 -3.14
C SER A 199 7.72 -33.07 -4.49
N ASN A 200 8.61 -34.08 -4.47
CA ASN A 200 8.93 -34.83 -5.65
C ASN A 200 9.26 -36.31 -5.29
N THR A 201 9.02 -37.22 -6.21
CA THR A 201 9.47 -38.61 -6.12
C THR A 201 10.76 -38.88 -6.91
N LYS A 202 11.24 -37.88 -7.69
CA LYS A 202 12.49 -37.92 -8.44
C LYS A 202 13.51 -36.98 -7.83
N ALA A 203 14.71 -37.51 -7.58
CA ALA A 203 15.84 -36.66 -7.21
C ALA A 203 16.32 -35.85 -8.41
N GLY A 204 16.89 -34.68 -8.12
CA GLY A 204 17.40 -33.75 -9.12
C GLY A 204 16.84 -32.32 -8.94
N VAL A 205 17.19 -31.46 -9.87
CA VAL A 205 16.77 -30.05 -9.87
C VAL A 205 15.36 -29.93 -10.42
N SER A 206 14.54 -29.13 -9.73
CA SER A 206 13.22 -28.66 -10.19
C SER A 206 13.23 -27.14 -10.24
N ALA A 207 12.98 -26.57 -11.41
CA ALA A 207 12.79 -25.12 -11.55
C ALA A 207 11.38 -24.76 -11.12
N VAL A 208 11.25 -23.84 -10.16
CA VAL A 208 9.97 -23.27 -9.73
C VAL A 208 9.81 -21.90 -10.38
N THR A 209 8.71 -21.70 -11.08
CA THR A 209 8.36 -20.42 -11.71
C THR A 209 7.17 -19.80 -10.97
N ALA A 210 7.34 -18.56 -10.48
CA ALA A 210 6.28 -17.74 -9.93
C ALA A 210 5.88 -16.65 -10.94
N LYS A 211 4.57 -16.40 -11.10
CA LYS A 211 4.03 -15.43 -12.06
C LYS A 211 3.00 -14.53 -11.41
N VAL A 212 3.08 -13.22 -11.68
CA VAL A 212 2.11 -12.17 -11.32
C VAL A 212 1.96 -11.18 -12.47
N ASN A 213 0.74 -10.74 -12.79
CA ASN A 213 0.44 -9.77 -13.87
C ASN A 213 1.14 -10.10 -15.21
N GLY A 214 1.33 -11.36 -15.54
CA GLY A 214 2.02 -11.76 -16.77
C GLY A 214 3.55 -11.81 -16.67
N ASN A 215 4.16 -11.19 -15.65
CA ASN A 215 5.60 -11.26 -15.39
C ASN A 215 5.95 -12.52 -14.59
N SER A 216 7.09 -13.12 -14.84
CA SER A 216 7.52 -14.35 -14.17
C SER A 216 8.99 -14.33 -13.79
N GLN A 217 9.32 -15.01 -12.70
CA GLN A 217 10.68 -15.33 -12.27
C GLN A 217 10.78 -16.82 -11.98
N SER A 218 12.00 -17.37 -12.10
CA SER A 218 12.27 -18.79 -11.82
C SER A 218 13.44 -18.93 -10.87
N VAL A 219 13.38 -19.96 -10.02
CA VAL A 219 14.45 -20.36 -9.11
C VAL A 219 14.55 -21.88 -9.08
N ASP A 220 15.76 -22.40 -9.00
CA ASP A 220 16.01 -23.83 -8.90
C ASP A 220 16.01 -24.30 -7.45
N THR A 221 15.41 -25.46 -7.20
CA THR A 221 15.46 -26.20 -5.94
C THR A 221 15.81 -27.65 -6.20
N THR A 222 16.48 -28.30 -5.26
CA THR A 222 17.03 -29.65 -5.45
C THR A 222 16.30 -30.65 -4.56
N PHE A 223 15.94 -31.80 -5.11
CA PHE A 223 15.52 -32.97 -4.35
C PHE A 223 16.64 -33.97 -4.31
N VAL A 224 16.93 -34.50 -3.13
CA VAL A 224 17.97 -35.54 -2.94
C VAL A 224 17.35 -36.94 -2.86
N ALA A 225 18.10 -37.97 -3.28
CA ALA A 225 17.66 -39.34 -3.17
C ALA A 225 17.41 -39.73 -1.70
N ASP A 226 16.36 -40.50 -1.44
CA ASP A 226 16.11 -41.04 -0.10
C ASP A 226 16.97 -42.29 0.16
N SER A 227 18.13 -42.11 0.76
CA SER A 227 19.06 -43.20 1.08
C SER A 227 18.49 -44.23 2.06
N SER A 228 17.41 -43.87 2.81
CA SER A 228 16.78 -44.81 3.75
C SER A 228 16.02 -45.94 3.04
N THR A 229 15.69 -45.75 1.76
CA THR A 229 15.00 -46.75 0.91
C THR A 229 15.92 -47.35 -0.16
N ALA A 230 17.24 -47.07 -0.08
CA ALA A 230 18.20 -47.55 -1.04
C ALA A 230 18.26 -49.12 -1.08
N THR A 231 18.20 -49.69 -2.26
CA THR A 231 18.29 -51.13 -2.48
C THR A 231 19.25 -51.44 -3.64
N ILE A 232 19.85 -52.65 -3.60
CA ILE A 232 20.60 -53.19 -4.73
C ILE A 232 19.60 -53.99 -5.55
N SER A 233 19.23 -53.51 -6.73
CA SER A 233 18.31 -54.22 -7.62
C SER A 233 18.99 -55.40 -8.27
N SER A 234 18.19 -56.41 -8.65
CA SER A 234 18.68 -57.58 -9.40
C SER A 234 19.40 -57.14 -10.69
N GLY A 235 20.59 -57.63 -10.91
CA GLY A 235 21.47 -57.28 -12.04
C GLY A 235 22.43 -56.12 -11.80
N ASN A 236 22.27 -55.39 -10.69
CA ASN A 236 23.19 -54.28 -10.33
C ASN A 236 24.39 -54.72 -9.48
N LEU A 237 24.41 -56.00 -9.05
CA LEU A 237 25.57 -56.60 -8.43
C LEU A 237 26.27 -57.47 -9.49
N THR A 238 27.45 -57.07 -9.89
CA THR A 238 28.25 -57.79 -10.92
C THR A 238 29.61 -58.17 -10.38
N VAL A 239 30.10 -59.31 -10.81
CA VAL A 239 31.48 -59.73 -10.55
C VAL A 239 32.38 -59.00 -11.55
N THR A 240 33.31 -58.19 -11.06
CA THR A 240 34.27 -57.44 -11.92
C THR A 240 35.50 -58.25 -12.26
N THR A 241 35.85 -59.25 -11.47
CA THR A 241 36.93 -60.20 -11.75
C THR A 241 36.46 -61.60 -11.41
N ASP A 242 36.41 -62.47 -12.41
CA ASP A 242 36.03 -63.88 -12.26
C ASP A 242 37.24 -64.74 -12.61
N ASN A 243 37.25 -65.99 -12.15
CA ASN A 243 38.33 -66.99 -12.41
C ASN A 243 39.72 -66.51 -11.87
N ALA A 244 39.77 -65.79 -10.74
CA ALA A 244 41.03 -65.50 -10.07
C ALA A 244 41.72 -66.88 -9.70
N LYS A 245 43.04 -67.00 -10.00
CA LYS A 245 43.82 -68.21 -9.63
C LYS A 245 43.92 -68.27 -8.11
N ALA A 246 43.71 -69.49 -7.60
CA ALA A 246 43.97 -69.82 -6.18
C ALA A 246 45.45 -69.85 -5.87
#